data_b80d3c0f7670ff23fa5ec2a98753adea
#
_entry.id   b80d3c0f7670ff23fa5ec2a98753adea
#
_cell.length_a   1.000
_cell.length_b   1.000
_cell.length_c   1.000
_cell.angle_alpha   90.00
_cell.angle_beta   90.00
_cell.angle_gamma   90.00
#
_symmetry.space_group_name_H-M   'P 1'
#
loop_
_entity.id
_entity.type
_entity.pdbx_description
1 polymer ?
#
loop_
_entity_poly.entity_id
_entity_poly.type
_entity_poly.pdbx_seq_one_letter_code
_entity_poly.pdbx_strand_id
1 'polypeptide(L)'
;SLETLLQEKLHLQKVVVLPGNADQDKVVTREIGRVAAGILLRLLADHGRHIVAVTGGTTVAAMAENTFGNEPETIVVPARGGLGDKMELQANTIATVLAGRLKTRYLQLYVPDSVSEDVLQKILEEDARVKQVVETIKSADILVHGMGQALVMAEKRGMDPKLMRQLEQAGAVGEALGQYFDLKGRVVYSTDTLGLMVNDLEKIHTVMGIAGGRSKGRAILSMLRSGQDDILVTDEAAAREIIDCLQADSNHQ
;
A
#
# COMPACT_ATOMS: atom_id res chain seq x y z
N SER A 1 4.24 -12.05 -22.16
CA SER A 1 3.47 -10.83 -21.83
C SER A 1 4.25 -9.96 -20.83
N LEU A 2 3.84 -8.71 -20.65
CA LEU A 2 4.40 -7.84 -19.60
C LEU A 2 4.21 -8.47 -18.21
N GLU A 3 3.06 -9.06 -17.97
CA GLU A 3 2.73 -9.75 -16.71
C GLU A 3 3.69 -10.89 -16.41
N THR A 4 3.91 -11.79 -17.38
CA THR A 4 4.84 -12.93 -17.23
C THR A 4 6.25 -12.44 -16.92
N LEU A 5 6.72 -11.43 -17.64
CA LEU A 5 8.06 -10.88 -17.44
C LEU A 5 8.25 -10.28 -16.05
N LEU A 6 7.26 -9.52 -15.58
CA LEU A 6 7.30 -8.94 -14.22
C LEU A 6 7.21 -10.02 -13.14
N GLN A 7 6.34 -11.03 -13.31
CA GLN A 7 6.25 -12.15 -12.38
C GLN A 7 7.60 -12.86 -12.21
N GLU A 8 8.25 -13.20 -13.33
CA GLU A 8 9.55 -13.90 -13.31
C GLU A 8 10.67 -13.05 -12.72
N LYS A 9 10.77 -11.77 -13.13
CA LYS A 9 11.85 -10.88 -12.71
C LYS A 9 11.75 -10.42 -11.26
N LEU A 10 10.53 -10.33 -10.71
CA LEU A 10 10.25 -9.81 -9.38
C LEU A 10 9.69 -10.87 -8.42
N HIS A 11 9.64 -12.13 -8.86
CA HIS A 11 9.19 -13.30 -8.07
C HIS A 11 7.77 -13.13 -7.49
N LEU A 12 6.88 -12.45 -8.24
CA LEU A 12 5.49 -12.24 -7.83
C LEU A 12 4.64 -13.48 -8.15
N GLN A 13 3.68 -13.79 -7.28
CA GLN A 13 2.72 -14.87 -7.51
C GLN A 13 1.74 -14.51 -8.64
N LYS A 14 1.37 -13.22 -8.73
CA LYS A 14 0.45 -12.73 -9.74
C LYS A 14 0.73 -11.29 -10.12
N VAL A 15 0.67 -11.01 -11.41
CA VAL A 15 0.70 -9.65 -11.96
C VAL A 15 -0.50 -9.49 -12.89
N VAL A 16 -1.18 -8.36 -12.78
CA VAL A 16 -2.22 -7.94 -13.72
C VAL A 16 -1.84 -6.56 -14.26
N VAL A 17 -1.75 -6.44 -15.57
CA VAL A 17 -1.40 -5.20 -16.26
C VAL A 17 -2.60 -4.76 -17.11
N LEU A 18 -3.18 -3.62 -16.76
CA LEU A 18 -4.27 -3.02 -17.52
C LEU A 18 -3.73 -2.09 -18.61
N PRO A 19 -4.39 -1.99 -19.76
CA PRO A 19 -3.99 -1.05 -20.79
C PRO A 19 -4.15 0.39 -20.31
N GLY A 20 -3.24 1.28 -20.76
CA GLY A 20 -3.32 2.71 -20.53
C GLY A 20 -2.27 3.27 -19.57
N ASN A 21 -2.51 4.50 -19.11
CA ASN A 21 -1.66 5.27 -18.25
C ASN A 21 -2.48 6.08 -17.23
N ALA A 22 -2.43 5.71 -15.97
CA ALA A 22 -3.16 6.37 -14.89
C ALA A 22 -2.72 7.84 -14.65
N ASP A 23 -1.55 8.24 -15.11
CA ASP A 23 -1.12 9.65 -15.07
C ASP A 23 -1.93 10.54 -16.02
N GLN A 24 -2.49 9.97 -17.08
CA GLN A 24 -3.20 10.69 -18.14
C GLN A 24 -4.72 10.48 -18.08
N ASP A 25 -5.17 9.33 -17.57
CA ASP A 25 -6.58 8.96 -17.54
C ASP A 25 -6.99 8.36 -16.20
N LYS A 26 -7.85 9.07 -15.47
CA LYS A 26 -8.40 8.60 -14.19
C LYS A 26 -9.27 7.34 -14.32
N VAL A 27 -9.76 7.01 -15.52
CA VAL A 27 -10.48 5.75 -15.76
C VAL A 27 -9.56 4.57 -15.48
N VAL A 28 -8.28 4.65 -15.86
CA VAL A 28 -7.29 3.60 -15.61
C VAL A 28 -7.14 3.34 -14.10
N THR A 29 -7.07 4.39 -13.26
CA THR A 29 -7.03 4.24 -11.79
C THR A 29 -8.26 3.48 -11.27
N ARG A 30 -9.46 3.81 -11.77
CA ARG A 30 -10.70 3.10 -11.39
C ARG A 30 -10.69 1.65 -11.83
N GLU A 31 -10.20 1.36 -13.02
CA GLU A 31 -10.10 -0.01 -13.53
C GLU A 31 -9.07 -0.85 -12.74
N ILE A 32 -7.94 -0.28 -12.34
CA ILE A 32 -7.00 -0.92 -11.40
C ILE A 32 -7.74 -1.28 -10.11
N GLY A 33 -8.49 -0.34 -9.54
CA GLY A 33 -9.29 -0.57 -8.34
C GLY A 33 -10.34 -1.67 -8.55
N ARG A 34 -11.06 -1.66 -9.66
CA ARG A 34 -12.07 -2.68 -10.00
C ARG A 34 -11.47 -4.09 -10.11
N VAL A 35 -10.33 -4.21 -10.76
CA VAL A 35 -9.62 -5.50 -10.88
C VAL A 35 -9.11 -5.97 -9.52
N ALA A 36 -8.53 -5.08 -8.73
CA ALA A 36 -8.08 -5.38 -7.37
C ALA A 36 -9.24 -5.83 -6.47
N ALA A 37 -10.42 -5.17 -6.57
CA ALA A 37 -11.64 -5.58 -5.88
C ALA A 37 -12.06 -7.02 -6.23
N GLY A 38 -12.01 -7.39 -7.51
CA GLY A 38 -12.29 -8.75 -7.95
C GLY A 38 -11.28 -9.78 -7.43
N ILE A 39 -10.01 -9.40 -7.27
CA ILE A 39 -8.99 -10.26 -6.67
C ILE A 39 -9.28 -10.42 -5.16
N LEU A 40 -9.54 -9.33 -4.45
CA LEU A 40 -9.88 -9.37 -3.03
C LEU A 40 -11.08 -10.28 -2.76
N LEU A 41 -12.16 -10.16 -3.54
CA LEU A 41 -13.33 -11.02 -3.38
C LEU A 41 -13.02 -12.51 -3.60
N ARG A 42 -12.11 -12.83 -4.51
CA ARG A 42 -11.65 -14.22 -4.69
C ARG A 42 -10.83 -14.72 -3.50
N LEU A 43 -10.02 -13.86 -2.87
CA LEU A 43 -9.27 -14.20 -1.65
C LEU A 43 -10.20 -14.45 -0.46
N LEU A 44 -11.39 -13.82 -0.44
CA LEU A 44 -12.39 -13.97 0.62
C LEU A 44 -13.46 -15.04 0.29
N ALA A 45 -13.33 -15.76 -0.83
CA ALA A 45 -14.40 -16.65 -1.33
C ALA A 45 -14.67 -17.90 -0.47
N ASP A 46 -13.83 -18.19 0.51
CA ASP A 46 -14.07 -19.23 1.52
C ASP A 46 -15.03 -18.78 2.62
N HIS A 47 -15.40 -17.47 2.63
CA HIS A 47 -16.23 -16.82 3.66
C HIS A 47 -15.73 -17.04 5.10
N GLY A 48 -14.43 -17.29 5.24
CA GLY A 48 -13.76 -17.52 6.52
C GLY A 48 -13.53 -16.22 7.30
N ARG A 49 -12.87 -16.38 8.44
CA ARG A 49 -12.43 -15.24 9.26
C ARG A 49 -11.16 -14.66 8.67
N HIS A 50 -11.28 -13.46 8.07
CA HIS A 50 -10.16 -12.73 7.53
C HIS A 50 -10.01 -11.36 8.18
N ILE A 51 -8.79 -10.90 8.30
CA ILE A 51 -8.45 -9.52 8.67
C ILE A 51 -7.81 -8.86 7.46
N VAL A 52 -8.53 -7.93 6.85
CA VAL A 52 -8.09 -7.19 5.66
C VAL A 52 -7.59 -5.81 6.09
N ALA A 53 -6.32 -5.56 5.92
CA ALA A 53 -5.71 -4.25 6.13
C ALA A 53 -5.64 -3.46 4.81
N VAL A 54 -5.91 -2.17 4.89
CA VAL A 54 -5.84 -1.25 3.75
C VAL A 54 -5.04 0.00 4.09
N THR A 55 -4.28 0.50 3.13
CA THR A 55 -3.64 1.82 3.24
C THR A 55 -4.55 2.91 2.68
N GLY A 56 -4.12 4.16 2.80
CA GLY A 56 -4.70 5.29 2.09
C GLY A 56 -4.33 5.31 0.60
N GLY A 57 -4.83 6.29 -0.10
CA GLY A 57 -4.50 6.59 -1.49
C GLY A 57 -5.64 6.38 -2.48
N THR A 58 -5.48 7.00 -3.66
CA THR A 58 -6.55 7.04 -4.69
C THR A 58 -6.89 5.67 -5.27
N THR A 59 -5.89 4.82 -5.50
CA THR A 59 -6.10 3.50 -6.10
C THR A 59 -6.76 2.54 -5.12
N VAL A 60 -6.35 2.60 -3.83
CA VAL A 60 -6.97 1.78 -2.77
C VAL A 60 -8.41 2.24 -2.50
N ALA A 61 -8.67 3.55 -2.53
CA ALA A 61 -10.03 4.10 -2.46
C ALA A 61 -10.90 3.58 -3.62
N ALA A 62 -10.38 3.60 -4.85
CA ALA A 62 -11.07 3.05 -6.01
C ALA A 62 -11.37 1.55 -5.87
N MET A 63 -10.47 0.77 -5.28
CA MET A 63 -10.71 -0.64 -4.98
C MET A 63 -11.86 -0.79 -3.98
N ALA A 64 -11.84 -0.05 -2.86
CA ALA A 64 -12.88 -0.12 -1.85
C ALA A 64 -14.27 0.24 -2.41
N GLU A 65 -14.36 1.29 -3.22
CA GLU A 65 -15.59 1.74 -3.87
C GLU A 65 -16.17 0.71 -4.86
N ASN A 66 -15.33 -0.09 -5.50
CA ASN A 66 -15.70 -1.10 -6.49
C ASN A 66 -15.84 -2.52 -5.90
N THR A 67 -15.69 -2.67 -4.59
CA THR A 67 -15.87 -3.96 -3.91
C THR A 67 -17.33 -4.13 -3.50
N PHE A 68 -17.97 -5.19 -3.95
CA PHE A 68 -19.35 -5.52 -3.60
C PHE A 68 -19.43 -6.99 -3.19
N GLY A 69 -19.61 -7.24 -1.89
CA GLY A 69 -19.62 -8.60 -1.34
C GLY A 69 -20.49 -8.72 -0.09
N ASN A 70 -20.46 -9.90 0.50
CA ASN A 70 -21.12 -10.18 1.79
C ASN A 70 -20.20 -11.12 2.58
N GLU A 71 -19.32 -10.53 3.41
CA GLU A 71 -18.27 -11.23 4.13
C GLU A 71 -18.36 -10.93 5.65
N PRO A 72 -19.43 -11.40 6.32
CA PRO A 72 -19.72 -10.99 7.70
C PRO A 72 -18.66 -11.42 8.72
N GLU A 73 -17.87 -12.45 8.43
CA GLU A 73 -16.79 -12.93 9.31
C GLU A 73 -15.46 -12.17 9.13
N THR A 74 -15.34 -11.38 8.07
CA THR A 74 -14.16 -10.53 7.81
C THR A 74 -14.17 -9.31 8.74
N ILE A 75 -13.00 -8.80 9.06
CA ILE A 75 -12.78 -7.51 9.72
C ILE A 75 -11.87 -6.67 8.83
N VAL A 76 -12.26 -5.42 8.59
CA VAL A 76 -11.42 -4.46 7.84
C VAL A 76 -10.75 -3.50 8.80
N VAL A 77 -9.45 -3.30 8.62
CA VAL A 77 -8.63 -2.42 9.47
C VAL A 77 -7.79 -1.47 8.61
N PRO A 78 -7.48 -0.26 9.10
CA PRO A 78 -6.46 0.57 8.47
C PRO A 78 -5.08 -0.04 8.73
N ALA A 79 -4.21 -0.04 7.72
CA ALA A 79 -2.84 -0.54 7.89
C ALA A 79 -1.99 0.39 8.76
N ARG A 80 -2.37 1.66 8.87
CA ARG A 80 -1.70 2.68 9.69
C ARG A 80 -2.66 3.80 10.07
N GLY A 81 -2.26 4.67 11.00
CA GLY A 81 -3.02 5.85 11.40
C GLY A 81 -3.23 6.87 10.28
N GLY A 82 -4.03 7.90 10.54
CA GLY A 82 -4.40 8.92 9.56
C GLY A 82 -3.23 9.77 9.09
N LEU A 83 -3.22 10.10 7.82
CA LEU A 83 -2.38 11.13 7.19
C LEU A 83 -3.21 12.40 7.01
N GLY A 84 -2.60 13.56 7.16
CA GLY A 84 -3.27 14.87 7.15
C GLY A 84 -3.90 15.34 5.83
N ASP A 85 -4.06 14.50 4.85
CA ASP A 85 -4.59 14.82 3.51
C ASP A 85 -6.13 14.71 3.42
N LYS A 86 -6.64 14.71 2.19
CA LYS A 86 -8.08 14.59 1.91
C LYS A 86 -8.66 13.42 2.68
N MET A 87 -9.69 13.70 3.47
CA MET A 87 -10.28 12.72 4.39
C MET A 87 -10.69 11.41 3.69
N GLU A 88 -11.22 11.52 2.48
CA GLU A 88 -11.66 10.36 1.68
C GLU A 88 -10.54 9.43 1.23
N LEU A 89 -9.28 9.89 1.28
CA LEU A 89 -8.10 9.10 0.90
C LEU A 89 -7.33 8.53 2.09
N GLN A 90 -7.81 8.75 3.31
CA GLN A 90 -7.19 8.21 4.52
C GLN A 90 -7.54 6.73 4.73
N ALA A 91 -6.61 5.97 5.29
CA ALA A 91 -6.79 4.54 5.54
C ALA A 91 -8.03 4.21 6.39
N ASN A 92 -8.30 5.01 7.42
CA ASN A 92 -9.51 4.85 8.25
C ASN A 92 -10.80 4.98 7.43
N THR A 93 -10.88 5.98 6.56
CA THR A 93 -12.04 6.20 5.69
C THR A 93 -12.21 5.07 4.68
N ILE A 94 -11.12 4.66 4.04
CA ILE A 94 -11.12 3.55 3.08
C ILE A 94 -11.54 2.24 3.74
N ALA A 95 -11.03 1.97 4.95
CA ALA A 95 -11.45 0.79 5.73
C ALA A 95 -12.95 0.79 6.01
N THR A 96 -13.52 1.94 6.37
CA THR A 96 -14.96 2.09 6.60
C THR A 96 -15.78 1.85 5.33
N VAL A 97 -15.34 2.42 4.19
CA VAL A 97 -16.01 2.23 2.90
C VAL A 97 -15.96 0.76 2.49
N LEU A 98 -14.79 0.13 2.57
CA LEU A 98 -14.62 -1.29 2.22
C LEU A 98 -15.49 -2.19 3.09
N ALA A 99 -15.51 -1.97 4.41
CA ALA A 99 -16.33 -2.74 5.32
C ALA A 99 -17.83 -2.61 5.00
N GLY A 100 -18.30 -1.40 4.69
CA GLY A 100 -19.68 -1.18 4.24
C GLY A 100 -20.01 -1.93 2.95
N ARG A 101 -19.09 -1.98 1.99
CA ARG A 101 -19.22 -2.72 0.73
C ARG A 101 -19.22 -4.24 0.93
N LEU A 102 -18.46 -4.74 1.90
CA LEU A 102 -18.40 -6.15 2.28
C LEU A 102 -19.47 -6.56 3.30
N LYS A 103 -20.26 -5.60 3.80
CA LYS A 103 -21.27 -5.81 4.86
C LYS A 103 -20.67 -6.42 6.12
N THR A 104 -19.51 -5.92 6.52
CA THR A 104 -18.75 -6.45 7.65
C THR A 104 -18.33 -5.37 8.64
N ARG A 105 -17.61 -5.78 9.67
CA ARG A 105 -17.08 -4.90 10.72
C ARG A 105 -15.77 -4.24 10.29
N TYR A 106 -15.48 -3.11 10.92
CA TYR A 106 -14.20 -2.41 10.78
C TYR A 106 -13.70 -1.93 12.14
N LEU A 107 -12.40 -1.73 12.22
CA LEU A 107 -11.76 -0.98 13.30
C LEU A 107 -11.13 0.29 12.73
N GLN A 108 -10.87 1.25 13.59
CA GLN A 108 -10.22 2.51 13.23
C GLN A 108 -9.05 2.76 14.17
N LEU A 109 -7.99 3.33 13.65
CA LEU A 109 -6.80 3.70 14.41
C LEU A 109 -6.67 5.23 14.43
N TYR A 110 -7.11 5.84 15.52
CA TYR A 110 -7.05 7.28 15.73
C TYR A 110 -5.78 7.67 16.49
N VAL A 111 -4.64 7.46 15.83
CA VAL A 111 -3.35 7.88 16.36
C VAL A 111 -2.65 8.72 15.29
N PRO A 112 -2.19 9.94 15.62
CA PRO A 112 -1.50 10.78 14.66
C PRO A 112 -0.20 10.13 14.17
N ASP A 113 0.11 10.28 12.89
CA ASP A 113 1.37 9.80 12.29
C ASP A 113 2.60 10.67 12.65
N SER A 114 2.39 11.81 13.29
CA SER A 114 3.44 12.81 13.53
C SER A 114 3.95 12.84 14.97
N VAL A 115 3.72 11.79 15.74
CA VAL A 115 4.19 11.69 17.12
C VAL A 115 5.43 10.79 17.20
N SER A 116 6.29 11.07 18.18
CA SER A 116 7.50 10.28 18.38
C SER A 116 7.19 8.86 18.88
N GLU A 117 8.13 7.96 18.67
CA GLU A 117 8.02 6.57 19.13
C GLU A 117 7.71 6.46 20.62
N ASP A 118 8.35 7.28 21.47
CA ASP A 118 8.09 7.31 22.93
C ASP A 118 6.64 7.64 23.26
N VAL A 119 6.00 8.56 22.50
CA VAL A 119 4.59 8.91 22.69
C VAL A 119 3.70 7.76 22.23
N LEU A 120 4.03 7.11 21.11
CA LEU A 120 3.29 5.95 20.59
C LEU A 120 3.33 4.79 21.60
N GLN A 121 4.47 4.52 22.21
CA GLN A 121 4.61 3.47 23.22
C GLN A 121 3.76 3.77 24.47
N LYS A 122 3.75 5.01 24.95
CA LYS A 122 2.88 5.41 26.06
C LYS A 122 1.39 5.22 25.74
N ILE A 123 0.97 5.56 24.52
CA ILE A 123 -0.42 5.32 24.10
C ILE A 123 -0.76 3.83 24.16
N LEU A 124 0.13 2.95 23.70
CA LEU A 124 -0.07 1.50 23.75
C LEU A 124 -0.12 0.96 25.18
N GLU A 125 0.64 1.55 26.12
CA GLU A 125 0.65 1.14 27.53
C GLU A 125 -0.61 1.60 28.27
N GLU A 126 -1.11 2.80 27.94
CA GLU A 126 -2.20 3.45 28.68
C GLU A 126 -3.60 3.22 28.08
N ASP A 127 -3.71 2.96 26.78
CA ASP A 127 -5.00 2.73 26.10
C ASP A 127 -5.14 1.29 25.58
N ALA A 128 -5.84 0.46 26.36
CA ALA A 128 -6.10 -0.93 26.01
C ALA A 128 -6.88 -1.10 24.70
N ARG A 129 -7.69 -0.11 24.30
CA ARG A 129 -8.46 -0.16 23.04
C ARG A 129 -7.55 0.06 21.85
N VAL A 130 -6.66 1.06 21.93
CA VAL A 130 -5.65 1.28 20.89
C VAL A 130 -4.76 0.07 20.75
N LYS A 131 -4.31 -0.51 21.88
CA LYS A 131 -3.52 -1.74 21.88
C LYS A 131 -4.23 -2.88 21.15
N GLN A 132 -5.51 -3.12 21.44
CA GLN A 132 -6.31 -4.16 20.78
C GLN A 132 -6.44 -3.91 19.26
N VAL A 133 -6.64 -2.67 18.84
CA VAL A 133 -6.70 -2.32 17.40
C VAL A 133 -5.36 -2.61 16.73
N VAL A 134 -4.25 -2.20 17.32
CA VAL A 134 -2.90 -2.44 16.79
C VAL A 134 -2.60 -3.94 16.71
N GLU A 135 -2.94 -4.72 17.73
CA GLU A 135 -2.78 -6.18 17.71
C GLU A 135 -3.60 -6.82 16.57
N THR A 136 -4.83 -6.33 16.32
CA THR A 136 -5.65 -6.79 15.19
C THR A 136 -5.01 -6.42 13.85
N ILE A 137 -4.50 -5.21 13.71
CA ILE A 137 -3.78 -4.77 12.49
C ILE A 137 -2.56 -5.66 12.23
N LYS A 138 -1.76 -5.94 13.26
CA LYS A 138 -0.58 -6.82 13.16
C LYS A 138 -0.91 -8.28 12.84
N SER A 139 -2.17 -8.68 13.02
CA SER A 139 -2.70 -10.02 12.71
C SER A 139 -3.38 -10.09 11.35
N ALA A 140 -3.21 -9.09 10.47
CA ALA A 140 -3.84 -9.09 9.16
C ALA A 140 -3.39 -10.29 8.31
N ASP A 141 -4.34 -10.89 7.58
CA ASP A 141 -4.10 -11.98 6.63
C ASP A 141 -3.89 -11.46 5.22
N ILE A 142 -4.54 -10.36 4.90
CA ILE A 142 -4.53 -9.72 3.59
C ILE A 142 -4.22 -8.25 3.78
N LEU A 143 -3.25 -7.75 3.04
CA LEU A 143 -2.96 -6.32 2.93
C LEU A 143 -3.18 -5.87 1.48
N VAL A 144 -3.94 -4.80 1.31
CA VAL A 144 -3.99 -4.05 0.05
C VAL A 144 -3.38 -2.68 0.29
N HIS A 145 -2.31 -2.37 -0.43
CA HIS A 145 -1.60 -1.12 -0.26
C HIS A 145 -1.32 -0.40 -1.58
N GLY A 146 -1.25 0.92 -1.50
CA GLY A 146 -0.75 1.77 -2.58
C GLY A 146 0.75 1.97 -2.50
N MET A 147 1.30 2.50 -3.58
CA MET A 147 2.70 2.92 -3.70
C MET A 147 2.74 4.31 -4.31
N GLY A 148 3.55 5.18 -3.75
CA GLY A 148 3.69 6.56 -4.19
C GLY A 148 5.14 6.96 -4.45
N GLN A 149 5.32 8.06 -5.17
CA GLN A 149 6.63 8.68 -5.34
C GLN A 149 7.10 9.28 -4.01
N ALA A 150 8.34 9.01 -3.61
CA ALA A 150 8.88 9.39 -2.30
C ALA A 150 8.71 10.88 -1.99
N LEU A 151 9.18 11.76 -2.86
CA LEU A 151 9.13 13.21 -2.59
C LEU A 151 7.71 13.77 -2.67
N VAL A 152 6.85 13.25 -3.54
CA VAL A 152 5.44 13.63 -3.61
C VAL A 152 4.72 13.27 -2.31
N MET A 153 4.98 12.09 -1.76
CA MET A 153 4.38 11.66 -0.50
C MET A 153 4.93 12.42 0.69
N ALA A 154 6.23 12.73 0.70
CA ALA A 154 6.86 13.55 1.72
C ALA A 154 6.27 14.97 1.76
N GLU A 155 6.06 15.59 0.60
CA GLU A 155 5.43 16.91 0.48
C GLU A 155 3.98 16.88 0.99
N LYS A 156 3.19 15.88 0.58
CA LYS A 156 1.81 15.70 1.07
C LYS A 156 1.71 15.55 2.58
N ARG A 157 2.71 14.94 3.20
CA ARG A 157 2.79 14.82 4.67
C ARG A 157 3.30 16.07 5.36
N GLY A 158 3.63 17.12 4.61
CA GLY A 158 4.19 18.36 5.16
C GLY A 158 5.55 18.16 5.80
N MET A 159 6.36 17.25 5.26
CA MET A 159 7.70 17.01 5.78
C MET A 159 8.59 18.25 5.67
N ASP A 160 9.43 18.45 6.68
CA ASP A 160 10.40 19.54 6.72
C ASP A 160 11.30 19.54 5.46
N PRO A 161 11.59 20.70 4.86
CA PRO A 161 12.45 20.79 3.67
C PRO A 161 13.85 20.20 3.84
N LYS A 162 14.38 20.20 5.08
CA LYS A 162 15.66 19.56 5.38
C LYS A 162 15.55 18.03 5.25
N LEU A 163 14.48 17.45 5.78
CA LEU A 163 14.21 16.02 5.67
C LEU A 163 13.95 15.63 4.21
N MET A 164 13.23 16.43 3.44
CA MET A 164 13.03 16.18 2.00
C MET A 164 14.36 16.13 1.23
N ARG A 165 15.31 17.05 1.51
CA ARG A 165 16.65 16.99 0.94
C ARG A 165 17.43 15.75 1.36
N GLN A 166 17.27 15.31 2.60
CA GLN A 166 17.90 14.06 3.07
C GLN A 166 17.35 12.83 2.33
N LEU A 167 16.03 12.78 2.11
CA LEU A 167 15.40 11.71 1.31
C LEU A 167 15.93 11.69 -0.13
N GLU A 168 16.05 12.86 -0.76
CA GLU A 168 16.59 12.98 -2.11
C GLU A 168 18.05 12.53 -2.17
N GLN A 169 18.88 12.97 -1.23
CA GLN A 169 20.30 12.56 -1.13
C GLN A 169 20.47 11.06 -0.84
N ALA A 170 19.55 10.47 -0.09
CA ALA A 170 19.52 9.04 0.17
C ALA A 170 19.01 8.21 -1.02
N GLY A 171 18.59 8.88 -2.12
CA GLY A 171 18.07 8.22 -3.31
C GLY A 171 16.68 7.64 -3.15
N ALA A 172 15.86 8.17 -2.25
CA ALA A 172 14.48 7.74 -2.08
C ALA A 172 13.68 7.97 -3.37
N VAL A 173 13.06 6.93 -3.90
CA VAL A 173 12.23 6.97 -5.12
C VAL A 173 10.79 6.58 -4.85
N GLY A 174 10.53 5.71 -3.88
CA GLY A 174 9.21 5.20 -3.56
C GLY A 174 8.86 5.32 -2.08
N GLU A 175 7.57 5.31 -1.82
CA GLU A 175 6.99 5.26 -0.49
C GLU A 175 5.84 4.25 -0.45
N ALA A 176 5.82 3.43 0.58
CA ALA A 176 4.71 2.59 0.97
C ALA A 176 4.70 2.39 2.50
N LEU A 177 3.53 2.34 3.10
CA LEU A 177 3.37 2.12 4.55
C LEU A 177 4.14 3.14 5.43
N GLY A 178 4.36 4.36 4.92
CA GLY A 178 5.14 5.36 5.63
C GLY A 178 6.65 5.14 5.65
N GLN A 179 7.13 4.17 4.88
CA GLN A 179 8.54 3.91 4.69
C GLN A 179 8.98 4.31 3.29
N TYR A 180 10.20 4.84 3.19
CA TYR A 180 10.77 5.39 1.97
C TYR A 180 11.89 4.47 1.50
N PHE A 181 11.87 4.16 0.20
CA PHE A 181 12.75 3.17 -0.42
C PHE A 181 13.63 3.80 -1.49
N ASP A 182 14.87 3.37 -1.55
CA ASP A 182 15.69 3.58 -2.74
C ASP A 182 15.31 2.61 -3.86
N LEU A 183 15.87 2.82 -5.06
CA LEU A 183 15.55 1.99 -6.22
C LEU A 183 15.97 0.51 -6.05
N LYS A 184 16.85 0.21 -5.11
CA LYS A 184 17.27 -1.17 -4.79
C LYS A 184 16.32 -1.87 -3.81
N GLY A 185 15.28 -1.19 -3.34
CA GLY A 185 14.31 -1.73 -2.38
C GLY A 185 14.75 -1.65 -0.92
N ARG A 186 15.79 -0.85 -0.61
CA ARG A 186 16.24 -0.63 0.77
C ARG A 186 15.45 0.51 1.40
N VAL A 187 15.03 0.32 2.62
CA VAL A 187 14.41 1.39 3.42
C VAL A 187 15.48 2.42 3.77
N VAL A 188 15.29 3.67 3.34
CA VAL A 188 16.20 4.79 3.62
C VAL A 188 15.64 5.74 4.68
N TYR A 189 14.34 5.68 4.94
CA TYR A 189 13.69 6.44 5.99
C TYR A 189 12.36 5.77 6.39
N SER A 190 11.99 5.84 7.67
CA SER A 190 10.71 5.38 8.20
C SER A 190 10.05 6.46 9.03
N THR A 191 8.74 6.65 8.84
CA THR A 191 7.94 7.43 9.79
C THR A 191 7.51 6.53 10.95
N ASP A 192 7.49 7.08 12.16
CA ASP A 192 6.98 6.35 13.32
C ASP A 192 5.49 6.11 13.18
N THR A 193 5.05 4.89 13.46
CA THR A 193 3.64 4.48 13.37
C THR A 193 3.35 3.29 14.28
N LEU A 194 2.12 3.16 14.74
CA LEU A 194 1.62 1.93 15.40
C LEU A 194 1.09 0.90 14.41
N GLY A 195 0.96 1.26 13.13
CA GLY A 195 0.46 0.38 12.07
C GLY A 195 1.48 -0.63 11.56
N LEU A 196 1.18 -1.19 10.39
CA LEU A 196 2.06 -2.11 9.69
C LEU A 196 3.28 -1.37 9.13
N MET A 197 4.41 -2.03 9.22
CA MET A 197 5.66 -1.69 8.56
C MET A 197 6.07 -2.82 7.61
N VAL A 198 7.00 -2.56 6.70
CA VAL A 198 7.43 -3.56 5.70
C VAL A 198 7.92 -4.86 6.34
N ASN A 199 8.59 -4.79 7.48
CA ASN A 199 9.03 -5.99 8.21
C ASN A 199 7.88 -6.85 8.75
N ASP A 200 6.68 -6.30 8.89
CA ASP A 200 5.50 -7.08 9.30
C ASP A 200 4.93 -7.91 8.16
N LEU A 201 5.21 -7.53 6.90
CA LEU A 201 4.55 -8.09 5.72
C LEU A 201 4.91 -9.56 5.47
N GLU A 202 6.07 -10.02 5.92
CA GLU A 202 6.47 -11.43 5.83
C GLU A 202 5.52 -12.39 6.57
N LYS A 203 4.74 -11.87 7.54
CA LYS A 203 3.75 -12.61 8.33
C LYS A 203 2.35 -12.57 7.73
N ILE A 204 2.13 -11.73 6.71
CA ILE A 204 0.83 -11.56 6.05
C ILE A 204 0.74 -12.58 4.92
N HIS A 205 -0.36 -13.33 4.90
CA HIS A 205 -0.55 -14.40 3.92
C HIS A 205 -0.60 -13.90 2.47
N THR A 206 -1.22 -12.74 2.23
CA THR A 206 -1.30 -12.14 0.88
C THR A 206 -1.11 -10.63 0.95
N VAL A 207 -0.10 -10.14 0.27
CA VAL A 207 0.20 -8.71 0.12
C VAL A 207 -0.05 -8.31 -1.33
N MET A 208 -1.01 -7.42 -1.55
CA MET A 208 -1.38 -6.91 -2.87
C MET A 208 -1.03 -5.44 -3.00
N GLY A 209 -0.04 -5.14 -3.83
CA GLY A 209 0.30 -3.77 -4.23
C GLY A 209 -0.54 -3.33 -5.43
N ILE A 210 -1.14 -2.16 -5.34
CA ILE A 210 -1.95 -1.59 -6.41
C ILE A 210 -1.55 -0.14 -6.68
N ALA A 211 -1.04 0.13 -7.85
CA ALA A 211 -0.64 1.48 -8.27
C ALA A 211 -0.50 1.52 -9.80
N GLY A 212 -0.70 2.67 -10.40
CA GLY A 212 -0.52 2.88 -11.83
C GLY A 212 0.03 4.27 -12.15
N GLY A 213 0.38 4.46 -13.40
CA GLY A 213 1.00 5.65 -13.94
C GLY A 213 2.51 5.49 -14.17
N ARG A 214 2.97 5.92 -15.35
CA ARG A 214 4.39 5.86 -15.71
C ARG A 214 5.28 6.52 -14.65
N SER A 215 4.83 7.66 -14.12
CA SER A 215 5.54 8.43 -13.10
C SER A 215 5.83 7.64 -11.82
N LYS A 216 5.04 6.61 -11.53
CA LYS A 216 5.19 5.74 -10.36
C LYS A 216 6.00 4.46 -10.61
N GLY A 217 6.40 4.17 -11.85
CA GLY A 217 7.08 2.91 -12.19
C GLY A 217 8.30 2.63 -11.31
N ARG A 218 9.17 3.63 -11.09
CA ARG A 218 10.34 3.50 -10.19
C ARG A 218 9.94 3.30 -8.73
N ALA A 219 8.91 3.98 -8.26
CA ALA A 219 8.39 3.82 -6.91
C ALA A 219 7.82 2.41 -6.68
N ILE A 220 7.04 1.91 -7.64
CA ILE A 220 6.51 0.54 -7.63
C ILE A 220 7.67 -0.46 -7.58
N LEU A 221 8.65 -0.33 -8.48
CA LEU A 221 9.81 -1.21 -8.52
C LEU A 221 10.58 -1.22 -7.19
N SER A 222 10.76 -0.07 -6.56
CA SER A 222 11.46 0.02 -5.28
C SER A 222 10.78 -0.78 -4.17
N MET A 223 9.46 -0.73 -4.09
CA MET A 223 8.69 -1.53 -3.13
C MET A 223 8.74 -3.02 -3.48
N LEU A 224 8.54 -3.39 -4.74
CA LEU A 224 8.58 -4.79 -5.18
C LEU A 224 9.94 -5.45 -4.92
N ARG A 225 11.03 -4.70 -5.00
CA ARG A 225 12.39 -5.16 -4.66
C ARG A 225 12.60 -5.40 -3.17
N SER A 226 11.72 -4.92 -2.30
CA SER A 226 11.71 -5.33 -0.89
C SER A 226 11.31 -6.80 -0.72
N GLY A 227 10.66 -7.39 -1.74
CA GLY A 227 10.33 -8.82 -1.79
C GLY A 227 9.13 -9.23 -0.94
N GLN A 228 8.29 -8.28 -0.54
CA GLN A 228 7.16 -8.54 0.37
C GLN A 228 5.81 -8.62 -0.35
N ASP A 229 5.71 -8.14 -1.59
CA ASP A 229 4.48 -8.22 -2.38
C ASP A 229 4.32 -9.59 -3.04
N ASP A 230 3.09 -10.11 -3.02
CA ASP A 230 2.67 -11.34 -3.70
C ASP A 230 1.97 -11.02 -5.03
N ILE A 231 1.17 -9.97 -5.05
CA ILE A 231 0.31 -9.59 -6.16
C ILE A 231 0.56 -8.12 -6.52
N LEU A 232 0.70 -7.86 -7.81
CA LEU A 232 0.72 -6.51 -8.37
C LEU A 232 -0.45 -6.30 -9.33
N VAL A 233 -1.20 -5.22 -9.14
CA VAL A 233 -2.15 -4.71 -10.14
C VAL A 233 -1.70 -3.32 -10.57
N THR A 234 -1.39 -3.16 -11.84
CA THR A 234 -0.81 -1.93 -12.38
C THR A 234 -1.30 -1.65 -13.80
N ASP A 235 -0.85 -0.56 -14.41
CA ASP A 235 -1.11 -0.26 -15.80
C ASP A 235 0.11 -0.49 -16.72
N GLU A 236 -0.13 -0.48 -18.00
CA GLU A 236 0.90 -0.72 -19.02
C GLU A 236 2.03 0.30 -18.96
N ALA A 237 1.71 1.57 -18.67
CA ALA A 237 2.71 2.64 -18.62
C ALA A 237 3.69 2.45 -17.45
N ALA A 238 3.20 2.09 -16.27
CA ALA A 238 4.03 1.76 -15.12
C ALA A 238 4.83 0.46 -15.35
N ALA A 239 4.18 -0.58 -15.92
CA ALA A 239 4.82 -1.86 -16.21
C ALA A 239 6.00 -1.69 -17.17
N ARG A 240 5.87 -0.87 -18.20
CA ARG A 240 6.96 -0.57 -19.15
C ARG A 240 8.10 0.18 -18.47
N GLU A 241 7.82 1.19 -17.65
CA GLU A 241 8.84 1.92 -16.88
C GLU A 241 9.63 0.98 -15.95
N ILE A 242 8.94 0.05 -15.29
CA ILE A 242 9.59 -0.97 -14.43
C ILE A 242 10.55 -1.83 -15.27
N ILE A 243 10.12 -2.29 -16.44
CA ILE A 243 10.95 -3.12 -17.33
C ILE A 243 12.15 -2.33 -17.85
N ASP A 244 11.97 -1.08 -18.25
CA ASP A 244 13.05 -0.22 -18.70
C ASP A 244 14.13 -0.07 -17.61
N CYS A 245 13.73 0.11 -16.35
CA CYS A 245 14.65 0.15 -15.21
C CYS A 245 15.38 -1.19 -14.99
N LEU A 246 14.68 -2.32 -15.08
CA LEU A 246 15.28 -3.65 -14.91
C LEU A 246 16.31 -3.97 -16.00
N GLN A 247 16.07 -3.52 -17.23
CA GLN A 247 17.01 -3.68 -18.35
C GLN A 247 18.25 -2.80 -18.21
N ALA A 248 18.07 -1.54 -17.73
CA ALA A 248 19.18 -0.64 -17.46
C ALA A 248 20.16 -1.22 -16.42
N ASP A 249 19.62 -1.84 -15.35
CA ASP A 249 20.45 -2.46 -14.32
C ASP A 249 21.25 -3.66 -14.87
N SER A 250 20.66 -4.44 -15.78
CA SER A 250 21.32 -5.61 -16.38
C SER A 250 22.49 -5.24 -17.31
N ASN A 251 22.47 -4.03 -17.88
CA ASN A 251 23.52 -3.54 -18.78
C ASN A 251 24.72 -2.92 -18.03
N HIS A 252 24.62 -2.75 -16.70
CA HIS A 252 25.66 -2.16 -15.85
C HIS A 252 26.37 -3.20 -14.96
N GLN A 253 26.04 -4.48 -15.11
CA GLN A 253 26.71 -5.64 -14.49
C GLN A 253 27.61 -6.36 -15.51
#